data_fc967ed3ec3db6b97b7a511291d6890d
#
_entry.id   fc967ed3ec3db6b97b7a511291d6890d
#
_cell.length_a   1.000
_cell.length_b   1.000
_cell.length_c   1.000
_cell.angle_alpha   90.00
_cell.angle_beta   90.00
_cell.angle_gamma   90.00
#
_symmetry.space_group_name_H-M   'P 1'
#
loop_
_entity.id
_entity.type
_entity.pdbx_description
1 polymer ?
#
loop_
_entity_poly.entity_id
_entity_poly.type
_entity_poly.pdbx_seq_one_letter_code
_entity_poly.pdbx_strand_id
1 'polypeptide(L)'
;MTAATPFARCLTLAAWLGATLATGAQAVELPRWEFGLGPGLVSVPDYRGSDERRQFAVATPFLIYRGDTIKTDREGTRAQLWGADNMHLDFYFGGNLPVSSARNQARAGMPGFKGSLDIGPALDIRLSESADQLTVVKLRLPLSYGFTLGKSQQSLGWQTAPTLNIYNRNTFGWQGLSASMRTGPIFATRQRNGYFYDVPEQYATATRPAYEASAGYAGWQLGATLSKRFERVWVGAFARYDNLSRTAFHDSPLVRTHHYTMGGVALIWVLGESAERVNVE
;
A
#
# COMPACT_ATOMS: atom_id res chain seq x y z
N MET A 1 -48.70 -46.17 57.60
CA MET A 1 -48.76 -46.26 56.10
C MET A 1 -48.05 -45.07 55.54
N THR A 2 -46.96 -45.38 54.83
CA THR A 2 -46.37 -44.69 53.71
C THR A 2 -45.94 -43.23 53.96
N ALA A 3 -44.68 -43.00 54.01
CA ALA A 3 -43.67 -42.79 53.00
C ALA A 3 -43.51 -41.29 52.71
N ALA A 4 -42.41 -40.79 52.88
CA ALA A 4 -41.46 -40.34 51.87
C ALA A 4 -40.54 -39.20 52.36
N THR A 5 -39.31 -39.42 52.20
CA THR A 5 -38.20 -38.52 52.40
C THR A 5 -38.23 -37.22 51.56
N PRO A 6 -37.58 -36.21 51.99
CA PRO A 6 -36.76 -35.51 51.00
C PRO A 6 -35.32 -35.30 51.43
N PHE A 7 -34.51 -35.48 50.46
CA PHE A 7 -33.11 -35.10 50.37
C PHE A 7 -32.88 -33.58 50.48
N ALA A 8 -32.18 -33.17 51.53
CA ALA A 8 -31.55 -31.87 51.57
C ALA A 8 -30.05 -32.07 51.38
N ARG A 9 -29.54 -31.82 50.15
CA ARG A 9 -28.13 -31.80 49.88
C ARG A 9 -27.63 -30.35 49.96
N CYS A 10 -26.72 -30.12 50.91
CA CYS A 10 -25.88 -28.92 50.99
C CYS A 10 -25.11 -28.69 49.71
N LEU A 11 -25.35 -27.59 49.06
CA LEU A 11 -24.48 -27.04 48.03
C LEU A 11 -23.52 -26.08 48.70
N THR A 12 -22.29 -26.53 48.92
CA THR A 12 -21.15 -25.66 49.21
C THR A 12 -20.73 -24.95 47.94
N LEU A 13 -21.06 -23.68 47.79
CA LEU A 13 -20.52 -22.81 46.78
C LEU A 13 -19.03 -22.55 47.08
N ALA A 14 -18.15 -23.23 46.36
CA ALA A 14 -16.76 -22.83 46.27
C ALA A 14 -16.67 -21.60 45.37
N ALA A 15 -16.48 -20.43 45.96
CA ALA A 15 -16.15 -19.20 45.25
C ALA A 15 -14.74 -19.34 44.70
N TRP A 16 -14.63 -19.69 43.42
CA TRP A 16 -13.39 -19.50 42.67
C TRP A 16 -13.25 -18.00 42.34
N LEU A 17 -12.39 -17.32 43.11
CA LEU A 17 -11.83 -16.05 42.67
C LEU A 17 -10.98 -16.33 41.41
N GLY A 18 -11.59 -16.16 40.26
CA GLY A 18 -10.85 -16.05 38.98
C GLY A 18 -10.07 -14.74 39.01
N ALA A 19 -8.78 -14.80 39.40
CA ALA A 19 -7.85 -13.72 39.10
C ALA A 19 -7.73 -13.68 37.58
N THR A 20 -8.47 -12.79 36.95
CA THR A 20 -8.20 -12.36 35.57
C THR A 20 -6.85 -11.67 35.60
N LEU A 21 -5.81 -12.41 35.25
CA LEU A 21 -4.54 -11.83 34.82
C LEU A 21 -4.87 -10.99 33.59
N ALA A 22 -5.08 -9.69 33.80
CA ALA A 22 -5.03 -8.74 32.73
C ALA A 22 -3.61 -8.81 32.18
N THR A 23 -3.41 -9.62 31.14
CA THR A 23 -2.21 -9.52 30.31
C THR A 23 -2.29 -8.15 29.65
N GLY A 24 -1.69 -7.16 30.31
CA GLY A 24 -1.50 -5.84 29.74
C GLY A 24 -0.81 -6.04 28.39
N ALA A 25 -1.39 -5.51 27.34
CA ALA A 25 -0.75 -5.43 26.05
C ALA A 25 0.60 -4.74 26.30
N GLN A 26 1.70 -5.49 26.24
CA GLN A 26 3.03 -4.90 26.35
C GLN A 26 3.23 -4.11 25.06
N ALA A 27 3.29 -2.78 25.19
CA ALA A 27 3.70 -1.91 24.13
C ALA A 27 5.06 -2.41 23.59
N VAL A 28 5.11 -2.74 22.31
CA VAL A 28 6.33 -3.23 21.69
C VAL A 28 7.25 -2.05 21.47
N GLU A 29 8.32 -1.96 22.26
CA GLU A 29 9.36 -0.96 22.05
C GLU A 29 10.20 -1.29 20.81
N LEU A 30 10.15 -0.43 19.81
CA LEU A 30 10.93 -0.57 18.58
C LEU A 30 11.92 0.60 18.43
N PRO A 31 13.05 0.39 17.73
CA PRO A 31 13.99 1.48 17.45
C PRO A 31 13.28 2.65 16.75
N ARG A 32 13.61 3.89 17.12
CA ARG A 32 13.05 5.09 16.49
C ARG A 32 13.34 5.15 15.00
N TRP A 33 14.54 4.70 14.60
CA TRP A 33 14.85 4.51 13.19
C TRP A 33 15.63 3.23 12.95
N GLU A 34 15.43 2.68 11.75
CA GLU A 34 16.15 1.51 11.24
C GLU A 34 16.46 1.77 9.78
N PHE A 35 17.70 1.46 9.36
CA PHE A 35 18.03 1.48 7.94
C PHE A 35 18.70 0.17 7.53
N GLY A 36 18.52 -0.17 6.27
CA GLY A 36 19.06 -1.40 5.71
C GLY A 36 19.19 -1.33 4.20
N LEU A 37 19.77 -2.34 3.64
CA LEU A 37 19.96 -2.49 2.20
C LEU A 37 19.92 -3.97 1.86
N GLY A 38 19.42 -4.29 0.68
CA GLY A 38 19.45 -5.65 0.19
C GLY A 38 18.98 -5.81 -1.24
N PRO A 39 19.12 -6.99 -1.82
CA PRO A 39 18.59 -7.28 -3.15
C PRO A 39 17.08 -7.42 -3.13
N GLY A 40 16.47 -6.96 -4.20
CA GLY A 40 15.07 -7.20 -4.53
C GLY A 40 14.91 -7.63 -5.97
N LEU A 41 13.85 -8.36 -6.24
CA LEU A 41 13.41 -8.73 -7.57
C LEU A 41 12.01 -8.17 -7.77
N VAL A 42 11.79 -7.46 -8.86
CA VAL A 42 10.51 -6.82 -9.18
C VAL A 42 10.08 -7.18 -10.58
N SER A 43 8.80 -7.51 -10.73
CA SER A 43 8.15 -7.76 -12.01
C SER A 43 6.96 -6.81 -12.14
N VAL A 44 7.03 -5.86 -13.08
CA VAL A 44 6.03 -4.82 -13.29
C VAL A 44 5.75 -4.64 -14.78
N PRO A 45 4.52 -4.26 -15.18
CA PRO A 45 4.26 -3.80 -16.53
C PRO A 45 4.98 -2.46 -16.76
N ASP A 46 5.26 -2.11 -18.01
CA ASP A 46 5.88 -0.84 -18.37
C ASP A 46 5.05 0.36 -17.90
N TYR A 47 3.74 0.25 -18.00
CA TYR A 47 2.74 1.16 -17.45
C TYR A 47 1.44 0.40 -17.20
N ARG A 48 0.50 1.01 -16.51
CA ARG A 48 -0.80 0.39 -16.24
C ARG A 48 -1.56 0.14 -17.55
N GLY A 49 -1.86 -1.13 -17.85
CA GLY A 49 -2.51 -1.55 -19.11
C GLY A 49 -1.53 -1.95 -20.22
N SER A 50 -0.22 -1.95 -19.98
CA SER A 50 0.76 -2.56 -20.89
C SER A 50 0.73 -4.07 -20.79
N ASP A 51 0.81 -4.74 -21.93
CA ASP A 51 1.04 -6.19 -22.05
C ASP A 51 2.54 -6.55 -21.94
N GLU A 52 3.41 -5.57 -22.07
CA GLU A 52 4.86 -5.73 -21.91
C GLU A 52 5.27 -5.50 -20.47
N ARG A 53 6.18 -6.34 -19.97
CA ARG A 53 6.61 -6.38 -18.58
C ARG A 53 8.12 -6.32 -18.48
N ARG A 54 8.59 -5.77 -17.36
CA ARG A 54 10.00 -5.79 -16.98
C ARG A 54 10.20 -6.58 -15.70
N GLN A 55 11.28 -7.34 -15.71
CA GLN A 55 11.82 -7.99 -14.54
C GLN A 55 13.23 -7.45 -14.32
N PHE A 56 13.51 -6.99 -13.14
CA PHE A 56 14.82 -6.45 -12.81
C PHE A 56 15.17 -6.65 -11.34
N ALA A 57 16.46 -6.84 -11.10
CA ALA A 57 17.01 -6.81 -9.77
C ALA A 57 17.25 -5.35 -9.35
N VAL A 58 16.92 -5.03 -8.12
CA VAL A 58 17.13 -3.69 -7.54
C VAL A 58 17.91 -3.80 -6.25
N ALA A 59 18.78 -2.85 -5.99
CA ALA A 59 19.22 -2.60 -4.63
C ALA A 59 18.09 -1.87 -3.90
N THR A 60 17.50 -2.54 -2.90
CA THR A 60 16.35 -2.02 -2.17
C THR A 60 16.82 -1.37 -0.88
N PRO A 61 16.85 -0.04 -0.81
CA PRO A 61 17.06 0.65 0.45
C PRO A 61 15.84 0.46 1.35
N PHE A 62 16.10 0.31 2.63
CA PHE A 62 15.09 0.16 3.65
C PHE A 62 15.33 1.23 4.71
N LEU A 63 14.33 2.03 4.96
CA LEU A 63 14.33 3.04 6.00
C LEU A 63 12.99 2.98 6.73
N ILE A 64 13.05 2.79 8.02
CA ILE A 64 11.91 3.03 8.92
C ILE A 64 12.29 4.17 9.84
N TYR A 65 11.41 5.14 9.96
CA TYR A 65 11.51 6.23 10.92
C TYR A 65 10.17 6.40 11.63
N ARG A 66 10.19 6.31 12.96
CA ARG A 66 9.01 6.36 13.84
C ARG A 66 9.04 7.65 14.66
N GLY A 67 9.03 8.78 13.96
CA GLY A 67 8.93 10.10 14.61
C GLY A 67 7.47 10.46 14.90
N ASP A 68 7.30 11.51 15.69
CA ASP A 68 5.96 11.98 16.07
C ASP A 68 5.23 12.64 14.91
N THR A 69 5.94 13.44 14.13
CA THR A 69 5.40 14.17 12.97
C THR A 69 5.69 13.48 11.66
N ILE A 70 6.94 13.04 11.43
CA ILE A 70 7.33 12.34 10.21
C ILE A 70 7.44 10.86 10.52
N LYS A 71 6.76 10.06 9.71
CA LYS A 71 6.80 8.59 9.78
C LYS A 71 7.17 8.04 8.42
N THR A 72 8.12 7.11 8.41
CA THR A 72 8.48 6.35 7.22
C THR A 72 8.34 4.88 7.55
N ASP A 73 7.51 4.19 6.80
CA ASP A 73 7.26 2.76 6.97
C ASP A 73 6.96 2.09 5.61
N ARG A 74 6.34 0.94 5.65
CA ARG A 74 5.97 0.17 4.46
C ARG A 74 4.88 0.82 3.60
N GLU A 75 4.16 1.78 4.15
CA GLU A 75 3.12 2.54 3.45
C GLU A 75 3.70 3.77 2.74
N GLY A 76 4.96 4.09 3.00
CA GLY A 76 5.69 5.21 2.45
C GLY A 76 6.10 6.23 3.50
N THR A 77 6.55 7.37 3.03
CA THR A 77 6.88 8.52 3.90
C THR A 77 5.67 9.44 3.98
N ARG A 78 5.30 9.80 5.20
CA ARG A 78 4.20 10.73 5.48
C ARG A 78 4.57 11.69 6.61
N ALA A 79 4.03 12.89 6.53
CA ALA A 79 4.07 13.85 7.64
C ALA A 79 2.68 13.93 8.25
N GLN A 80 2.55 13.57 9.52
CA GLN A 80 1.28 13.69 10.25
C GLN A 80 1.01 15.15 10.54
N LEU A 81 -0.06 15.70 9.95
CA LEU A 81 -0.47 17.09 10.13
C LEU A 81 -1.42 17.27 11.30
N TRP A 82 -2.26 16.28 11.52
CA TRP A 82 -3.27 16.28 12.57
C TRP A 82 -3.69 14.84 12.89
N GLY A 83 -4.10 14.60 14.14
CA GLY A 83 -4.59 13.29 14.57
C GLY A 83 -5.59 13.42 15.71
N ALA A 84 -6.57 12.52 15.70
CA ALA A 84 -7.50 12.20 16.76
C ALA A 84 -7.52 10.68 16.95
N ASP A 85 -8.23 10.17 17.93
CA ASP A 85 -8.20 8.76 18.33
C ASP A 85 -8.36 7.74 17.17
N ASN A 86 -9.23 8.08 16.21
CA ASN A 86 -9.52 7.18 15.08
C ASN A 86 -9.25 7.79 13.70
N MET A 87 -8.72 9.01 13.63
CA MET A 87 -8.47 9.70 12.36
C MET A 87 -7.13 10.41 12.36
N HIS A 88 -6.40 10.32 11.24
CA HIS A 88 -5.15 11.03 11.02
C HIS A 88 -5.16 11.69 9.64
N LEU A 89 -4.75 12.95 9.60
CA LEU A 89 -4.49 13.66 8.34
C LEU A 89 -2.99 13.69 8.13
N ASP A 90 -2.55 13.02 7.08
CA ASP A 90 -1.16 12.92 6.69
C ASP A 90 -0.89 13.74 5.42
N PHE A 91 0.34 14.16 5.23
CA PHE A 91 0.83 14.61 3.94
C PHE A 91 1.57 13.46 3.27
N TYR A 92 1.06 13.04 2.12
CA TYR A 92 1.52 11.88 1.37
C TYR A 92 2.53 12.27 0.30
N PHE A 93 3.53 11.42 0.12
CA PHE A 93 4.52 11.49 -0.95
C PHE A 93 4.55 10.16 -1.70
N GLY A 94 4.46 10.21 -3.00
CA GLY A 94 4.55 9.04 -3.88
C GLY A 94 5.19 9.43 -5.20
N GLY A 95 5.33 8.48 -6.11
CA GLY A 95 5.89 8.78 -7.43
C GLY A 95 6.11 7.55 -8.29
N ASN A 96 6.54 7.78 -9.52
CA ASN A 96 6.84 6.74 -10.49
C ASN A 96 8.24 6.94 -11.06
N LEU A 97 8.91 5.83 -11.31
CA LEU A 97 10.20 5.83 -12.01
C LEU A 97 10.00 6.13 -13.50
N PRO A 98 11.02 6.68 -14.17
CA PRO A 98 10.95 6.92 -15.61
C PRO A 98 10.88 5.60 -16.38
N VAL A 99 10.11 5.60 -17.46
CA VAL A 99 9.94 4.45 -18.35
C VAL A 99 10.22 4.86 -19.78
N SER A 100 11.20 4.20 -20.42
CA SER A 100 11.50 4.41 -21.84
C SER A 100 10.46 3.77 -22.74
N SER A 101 9.95 4.51 -23.71
CA SER A 101 9.05 3.97 -24.75
C SER A 101 9.79 3.19 -25.86
N ALA A 102 11.12 3.29 -25.93
CA ALA A 102 11.92 2.65 -26.99
C ALA A 102 11.81 1.11 -27.03
N ARG A 103 11.39 0.49 -25.93
CA ARG A 103 11.23 -0.97 -25.81
C ARG A 103 9.77 -1.40 -25.69
N ASN A 104 8.81 -0.49 -25.84
CA ASN A 104 7.39 -0.78 -25.72
C ASN A 104 6.73 -0.62 -27.09
N GLN A 105 6.21 -1.71 -27.64
CA GLN A 105 5.63 -1.71 -28.99
C GLN A 105 4.41 -0.81 -29.11
N ALA A 106 3.52 -0.83 -28.11
CA ALA A 106 2.35 0.02 -28.12
C ALA A 106 2.70 1.52 -28.13
N ARG A 107 3.89 1.88 -27.63
CA ARG A 107 4.38 3.26 -27.55
C ARG A 107 5.56 3.55 -28.49
N ALA A 108 5.82 2.69 -29.45
CA ALA A 108 6.94 2.89 -30.37
C ALA A 108 6.89 4.27 -31.06
N GLY A 109 8.00 5.02 -31.02
CA GLY A 109 8.12 6.36 -31.56
C GLY A 109 7.52 7.49 -30.69
N MET A 110 6.81 7.17 -29.60
CA MET A 110 6.31 8.17 -28.65
C MET A 110 7.37 8.50 -27.57
N PRO A 111 7.28 9.68 -26.93
CA PRO A 111 8.14 10.02 -25.79
C PRO A 111 7.99 9.02 -24.65
N GLY A 112 9.09 8.73 -23.96
CA GLY A 112 9.05 7.96 -22.70
C GLY A 112 8.38 8.72 -21.57
N PHE A 113 7.96 7.98 -20.54
CA PHE A 113 7.46 8.60 -19.33
C PHE A 113 8.62 9.11 -18.47
N LYS A 114 8.54 10.35 -18.04
CA LYS A 114 9.47 10.92 -17.07
C LYS A 114 9.19 10.37 -15.68
N GLY A 115 10.20 10.36 -14.82
CA GLY A 115 9.96 10.17 -13.39
C GLY A 115 8.98 11.23 -12.88
N SER A 116 8.13 10.87 -11.94
CA SER A 116 7.12 11.78 -11.39
C SER A 116 7.06 11.71 -9.88
N LEU A 117 6.61 12.82 -9.28
CA LEU A 117 6.29 12.92 -7.87
C LEU A 117 4.80 13.23 -7.73
N ASP A 118 4.15 12.55 -6.81
CA ASP A 118 2.77 12.75 -6.39
C ASP A 118 2.78 13.22 -4.94
N ILE A 119 2.15 14.34 -4.64
CA ILE A 119 2.09 14.91 -3.31
C ILE A 119 0.67 15.33 -2.96
N GLY A 120 0.31 15.27 -1.70
CA GLY A 120 -0.98 15.75 -1.24
C GLY A 120 -1.44 15.18 0.09
N PRO A 121 -2.59 15.63 0.61
CA PRO A 121 -3.16 15.13 1.84
C PRO A 121 -3.73 13.71 1.68
N ALA A 122 -3.70 12.95 2.78
CA ALA A 122 -4.39 11.67 2.90
C ALA A 122 -5.04 11.59 4.28
N LEU A 123 -6.35 11.37 4.30
CA LEU A 123 -7.09 11.12 5.53
C LEU A 123 -7.15 9.61 5.76
N ASP A 124 -6.61 9.15 6.88
CA ASP A 124 -6.69 7.78 7.37
C ASP A 124 -7.71 7.70 8.50
N ILE A 125 -8.70 6.84 8.35
CA ILE A 125 -9.76 6.61 9.33
C ILE A 125 -9.66 5.16 9.79
N ARG A 126 -9.42 4.93 11.08
CA ARG A 126 -9.45 3.61 11.70
C ARG A 126 -10.92 3.20 11.86
N LEU A 127 -11.33 2.18 11.14
CA LEU A 127 -12.70 1.66 11.16
C LEU A 127 -12.90 0.63 12.27
N SER A 128 -11.91 -0.22 12.47
CA SER A 128 -11.93 -1.22 13.54
C SER A 128 -10.52 -1.67 13.92
N GLU A 129 -10.40 -2.16 15.14
CA GLU A 129 -9.21 -2.79 15.67
C GLU A 129 -9.63 -4.01 16.48
N SER A 130 -8.92 -5.14 16.32
CA SER A 130 -9.20 -6.34 17.09
C SER A 130 -8.81 -6.14 18.56
N ALA A 131 -9.44 -6.90 19.48
CA ALA A 131 -9.18 -6.77 20.92
C ALA A 131 -7.72 -7.06 21.30
N ASP A 132 -7.02 -7.89 20.51
CA ASP A 132 -5.60 -8.20 20.66
C ASP A 132 -4.68 -7.19 19.94
N GLN A 133 -5.25 -6.12 19.32
CA GLN A 133 -4.55 -5.09 18.56
C GLN A 133 -3.69 -5.62 17.39
N LEU A 134 -3.88 -6.87 17.00
CA LEU A 134 -3.11 -7.48 15.90
C LEU A 134 -3.70 -7.16 14.54
N THR A 135 -5.00 -6.94 14.44
CA THR A 135 -5.68 -6.63 13.18
C THR A 135 -6.29 -5.24 13.23
N VAL A 136 -5.94 -4.42 12.25
CA VAL A 136 -6.47 -3.06 12.09
C VAL A 136 -7.07 -2.89 10.71
N VAL A 137 -8.27 -2.34 10.63
CA VAL A 137 -8.95 -1.99 9.39
C VAL A 137 -9.03 -0.47 9.28
N LYS A 138 -8.51 0.08 8.18
CA LYS A 138 -8.49 1.52 7.92
C LYS A 138 -9.11 1.85 6.56
N LEU A 139 -9.81 2.96 6.49
CA LEU A 139 -10.17 3.63 5.25
C LEU A 139 -9.17 4.76 5.01
N ARG A 140 -8.49 4.73 3.87
CA ARG A 140 -7.57 5.79 3.44
C ARG A 140 -8.15 6.57 2.28
N LEU A 141 -8.17 7.89 2.39
CA LEU A 141 -8.70 8.82 1.40
C LEU A 141 -7.60 9.81 0.96
N PRO A 142 -6.74 9.43 0.00
CA PRO A 142 -5.69 10.31 -0.50
C PRO A 142 -6.23 11.24 -1.58
N LEU A 143 -5.71 12.45 -1.65
CA LEU A 143 -5.85 13.37 -2.77
C LEU A 143 -4.46 13.85 -3.15
N SER A 144 -3.95 13.46 -4.30
CA SER A 144 -2.59 13.80 -4.72
C SER A 144 -2.56 14.58 -6.02
N TYR A 145 -1.62 15.52 -6.11
CA TYR A 145 -1.27 16.24 -7.30
C TYR A 145 0.07 15.75 -7.81
N GLY A 146 0.13 15.42 -9.10
CA GLY A 146 1.33 14.87 -9.73
C GLY A 146 2.04 15.86 -10.62
N PHE A 147 3.36 15.75 -10.68
CA PHE A 147 4.21 16.46 -11.63
C PHE A 147 5.44 15.63 -12.01
N THR A 148 5.93 15.84 -13.24
CA THR A 148 7.13 15.16 -13.70
C THR A 148 8.39 15.79 -13.13
N LEU A 149 9.46 14.99 -13.00
CA LEU A 149 10.77 15.44 -12.56
C LEU A 149 11.66 15.77 -13.76
N GLY A 150 12.65 16.64 -13.55
CA GLY A 150 13.66 17.01 -14.54
C GLY A 150 13.54 18.45 -15.06
N LYS A 151 14.31 18.79 -16.10
CA LYS A 151 14.46 20.18 -16.60
C LYS A 151 13.16 20.80 -17.14
N SER A 152 12.22 19.99 -17.65
CA SER A 152 10.93 20.45 -18.16
C SER A 152 9.85 19.78 -17.35
N GLN A 153 9.51 20.36 -16.20
CA GLN A 153 8.44 19.86 -15.34
C GLN A 153 7.08 20.03 -16.04
N GLN A 154 6.26 19.03 -15.93
CA GLN A 154 4.90 19.02 -16.48
C GLN A 154 3.93 18.60 -15.37
N SER A 155 2.86 19.32 -15.23
CA SER A 155 1.75 18.92 -14.35
C SER A 155 1.08 17.65 -14.87
N LEU A 156 0.86 16.71 -13.99
CA LEU A 156 0.09 15.48 -14.26
C LEU A 156 -1.36 15.58 -13.76
N GLY A 157 -1.71 16.67 -13.08
CA GLY A 157 -3.05 16.85 -12.52
C GLY A 157 -3.30 16.02 -11.26
N TRP A 158 -4.58 15.84 -10.91
CA TRP A 158 -5.02 15.23 -9.66
C TRP A 158 -5.39 13.76 -9.81
N GLN A 159 -5.19 13.03 -8.72
CA GLN A 159 -5.65 11.65 -8.55
C GLN A 159 -6.14 11.44 -7.12
N THR A 160 -7.18 10.63 -6.99
CA THR A 160 -7.58 10.05 -5.70
C THR A 160 -7.72 8.54 -5.84
N ALA A 161 -7.35 7.83 -4.81
CA ALA A 161 -7.45 6.37 -4.75
C ALA A 161 -7.94 5.94 -3.36
N PRO A 162 -9.22 6.13 -3.03
CA PRO A 162 -9.79 5.64 -1.78
C PRO A 162 -9.52 4.14 -1.63
N THR A 163 -9.03 3.71 -0.47
CA THR A 163 -8.72 2.28 -0.23
C THR A 163 -9.17 1.84 1.15
N LEU A 164 -9.75 0.65 1.19
CA LEU A 164 -9.90 -0.14 2.41
C LEU A 164 -8.61 -0.93 2.61
N ASN A 165 -8.00 -0.78 3.79
CA ASN A 165 -6.74 -1.42 4.14
C ASN A 165 -6.95 -2.29 5.39
N ILE A 166 -6.45 -3.52 5.33
CA ILE A 166 -6.46 -4.47 6.44
C ILE A 166 -5.01 -4.82 6.74
N TYR A 167 -4.60 -4.65 7.99
CA TYR A 167 -3.27 -4.98 8.48
C TYR A 167 -3.38 -6.04 9.56
N ASN A 168 -2.51 -7.05 9.51
CA ASN A 168 -2.39 -8.03 10.58
C ASN A 168 -0.92 -8.22 10.94
N ARG A 169 -0.59 -8.13 12.24
CA ARG A 169 0.80 -8.16 12.75
C ARG A 169 1.30 -9.58 13.07
N ASN A 170 0.39 -10.55 13.20
CA ASN A 170 0.70 -11.95 13.54
C ASN A 170 -0.06 -12.92 12.64
N THR A 171 0.13 -12.77 11.34
CA THR A 171 -0.57 -13.55 10.33
C THR A 171 -0.31 -15.05 10.53
N PHE A 172 -1.39 -15.85 10.50
CA PHE A 172 -1.38 -17.29 10.75
C PHE A 172 -0.83 -17.69 12.14
N GLY A 173 -0.86 -16.79 13.12
CA GLY A 173 -0.29 -17.04 14.45
C GLY A 173 1.23 -17.03 14.51
N TRP A 174 1.92 -16.65 13.43
CA TRP A 174 3.38 -16.59 13.40
C TRP A 174 3.88 -15.23 13.86
N GLN A 175 4.53 -15.21 15.01
CA GLN A 175 5.10 -13.97 15.55
C GLN A 175 6.03 -13.28 14.54
N GLY A 176 5.84 -11.97 14.37
CA GLY A 176 6.62 -11.14 13.48
C GLY A 176 6.31 -11.31 11.99
N LEU A 177 5.39 -12.20 11.60
CA LEU A 177 4.87 -12.27 10.24
C LEU A 177 3.71 -11.29 10.11
N SER A 178 3.89 -10.24 9.35
CA SER A 178 2.88 -9.22 9.09
C SER A 178 2.35 -9.34 7.67
N ALA A 179 1.05 -9.24 7.51
CA ALA A 179 0.38 -9.14 6.22
C ALA A 179 -0.46 -7.88 6.13
N SER A 180 -0.61 -7.36 4.94
CA SER A 180 -1.62 -6.34 4.66
C SER A 180 -2.31 -6.60 3.34
N MET A 181 -3.56 -6.16 3.26
CA MET A 181 -4.34 -6.12 2.02
C MET A 181 -4.93 -4.74 1.87
N ARG A 182 -4.98 -4.26 0.63
CA ARG A 182 -5.64 -3.00 0.29
C ARG A 182 -6.42 -3.15 -1.00
N THR A 183 -7.58 -2.50 -1.06
CA THR A 183 -8.41 -2.52 -2.27
C THR A 183 -9.21 -1.23 -2.40
N GLY A 184 -9.46 -0.81 -3.63
CA GLY A 184 -10.27 0.36 -3.89
C GLY A 184 -10.16 0.90 -5.31
N PRO A 185 -11.08 1.81 -5.70
CA PRO A 185 -11.08 2.47 -7.00
C PRO A 185 -9.99 3.54 -7.08
N ILE A 186 -9.67 3.90 -8.31
CA ILE A 186 -8.79 5.03 -8.65
C ILE A 186 -9.59 5.97 -9.54
N PHE A 187 -9.49 7.28 -9.28
CA PHE A 187 -10.05 8.33 -10.12
C PHE A 187 -8.98 9.36 -10.44
N ALA A 188 -8.97 9.87 -11.65
CA ALA A 188 -7.96 10.80 -12.09
C ALA A 188 -8.55 11.87 -13.04
N THR A 189 -7.89 13.02 -13.08
CA THR A 189 -8.22 14.08 -14.01
C THR A 189 -7.86 13.71 -15.45
N ARG A 190 -8.46 14.39 -16.42
CA ARG A 190 -8.13 14.23 -17.84
C ARG A 190 -6.63 14.40 -18.10
N GLN A 191 -6.02 15.38 -17.46
CA GLN A 191 -4.59 15.65 -17.60
C GLN A 191 -3.73 14.46 -17.20
N ARG A 192 -4.10 13.79 -16.09
CA ARG A 192 -3.35 12.60 -15.63
C ARG A 192 -3.57 11.41 -16.54
N ASN A 193 -4.81 11.12 -16.90
CA ASN A 193 -5.12 10.04 -17.82
C ASN A 193 -4.47 10.29 -19.19
N GLY A 194 -4.52 11.52 -19.71
CA GLY A 194 -3.94 11.90 -20.98
C GLY A 194 -2.43 11.72 -21.03
N TYR A 195 -1.70 12.04 -19.93
CA TYR A 195 -0.27 11.81 -19.89
C TYR A 195 0.13 10.36 -20.20
N PHE A 196 -0.67 9.40 -19.74
CA PHE A 196 -0.37 7.98 -19.94
C PHE A 196 -1.03 7.37 -21.17
N TYR A 197 -2.21 7.86 -21.58
CA TYR A 197 -3.07 7.16 -22.53
C TYR A 197 -3.48 7.97 -23.77
N ASP A 198 -3.11 9.26 -23.88
CA ASP A 198 -3.30 10.01 -25.13
C ASP A 198 -2.37 9.51 -26.23
N VAL A 199 -2.89 9.51 -27.44
CA VAL A 199 -2.12 9.34 -28.68
C VAL A 199 -2.31 10.60 -29.51
N PRO A 200 -1.39 11.57 -29.42
CA PRO A 200 -1.39 12.75 -30.29
C PRO A 200 -1.36 12.35 -31.78
N GLU A 201 -1.97 13.15 -32.65
CA GLU A 201 -2.06 12.87 -34.10
C GLU A 201 -0.70 12.58 -34.73
N GLN A 202 0.33 13.30 -34.34
CA GLN A 202 1.69 13.12 -34.85
C GLN A 202 2.29 11.74 -34.54
N TYR A 203 1.74 11.00 -33.61
CA TYR A 203 2.15 9.65 -33.24
C TYR A 203 1.12 8.58 -33.65
N ALA A 204 0.04 9.00 -34.32
CA ALA A 204 -0.98 8.08 -34.81
C ALA A 204 -0.42 7.19 -35.93
N THR A 205 -0.89 5.96 -35.97
CA THR A 205 -0.59 4.97 -37.02
C THR A 205 -1.86 4.21 -37.38
N ALA A 206 -1.83 3.40 -38.41
CA ALA A 206 -2.97 2.57 -38.79
C ALA A 206 -3.43 1.61 -37.68
N THR A 207 -2.49 1.15 -36.84
CA THR A 207 -2.78 0.23 -35.70
C THR A 207 -2.87 0.94 -34.36
N ARG A 208 -2.57 2.23 -34.30
CA ARG A 208 -2.62 3.08 -33.12
C ARG A 208 -3.23 4.43 -33.51
N PRO A 209 -4.57 4.53 -33.63
CA PRO A 209 -5.23 5.78 -33.99
C PRO A 209 -5.02 6.87 -32.92
N ALA A 210 -5.21 8.12 -33.30
CA ALA A 210 -5.24 9.25 -32.39
C ALA A 210 -6.32 9.01 -31.31
N TYR A 211 -6.01 9.38 -30.09
CA TYR A 211 -6.90 9.17 -28.95
C TYR A 211 -6.69 10.23 -27.87
N GLU A 212 -7.77 10.66 -27.26
CA GLU A 212 -7.78 11.55 -26.11
C GLU A 212 -8.48 10.90 -24.92
N ALA A 213 -7.76 10.70 -23.83
CA ALA A 213 -8.31 10.11 -22.60
C ALA A 213 -9.21 11.13 -21.87
N SER A 214 -10.26 10.65 -21.23
CA SER A 214 -11.17 11.46 -20.40
C SER A 214 -10.79 11.41 -18.92
N ALA A 215 -11.32 12.36 -18.14
CA ALA A 215 -11.29 12.31 -16.68
C ALA A 215 -12.26 11.25 -16.16
N GLY A 216 -12.01 10.74 -14.94
CA GLY A 216 -12.95 9.87 -14.26
C GLY A 216 -12.32 8.62 -13.70
N TYR A 217 -13.08 7.53 -13.73
CA TYR A 217 -12.64 6.23 -13.19
C TYR A 217 -11.41 5.72 -13.93
N ALA A 218 -10.34 5.48 -13.19
CA ALA A 218 -9.05 5.07 -13.70
C ALA A 218 -8.64 3.64 -13.28
N GLY A 219 -9.60 2.84 -12.82
CA GLY A 219 -9.43 1.42 -12.52
C GLY A 219 -9.61 1.06 -11.06
N TRP A 220 -9.56 -0.23 -10.80
CA TRP A 220 -9.61 -0.82 -9.46
C TRP A 220 -8.30 -1.49 -9.12
N GLN A 221 -7.88 -1.41 -7.89
CA GLN A 221 -6.66 -2.05 -7.39
C GLN A 221 -6.94 -3.01 -6.23
N LEU A 222 -6.20 -4.10 -6.21
CA LEU A 222 -6.09 -5.02 -5.07
C LEU A 222 -4.61 -5.30 -4.84
N GLY A 223 -4.12 -4.96 -3.67
CA GLY A 223 -2.73 -5.18 -3.27
C GLY A 223 -2.64 -6.04 -2.03
N ALA A 224 -1.59 -6.84 -1.94
CA ALA A 224 -1.23 -7.60 -0.75
C ALA A 224 0.26 -7.47 -0.47
N THR A 225 0.63 -7.43 0.80
CA THR A 225 2.02 -7.51 1.23
C THR A 225 2.17 -8.56 2.31
N LEU A 226 3.32 -9.19 2.33
CA LEU A 226 3.72 -10.12 3.38
C LEU A 226 5.14 -9.80 3.78
N SER A 227 5.43 -9.77 5.07
CA SER A 227 6.78 -9.48 5.52
C SER A 227 7.08 -10.08 6.87
N LYS A 228 8.32 -10.53 7.04
CA LYS A 228 8.82 -11.06 8.30
C LYS A 228 10.19 -10.49 8.62
N ARG A 229 10.40 -10.12 9.89
CA ARG A 229 11.69 -9.75 10.41
C ARG A 229 12.30 -10.94 11.18
N PHE A 230 13.54 -11.22 10.90
CA PHE A 230 14.39 -12.15 11.62
C PHE A 230 15.56 -11.32 12.14
N GLU A 231 15.69 -11.11 13.41
CA GLU A 231 16.76 -10.30 14.02
C GLU A 231 17.25 -9.14 13.14
N ARG A 232 18.29 -9.37 12.32
CA ARG A 232 18.90 -8.39 11.42
C ARG A 232 18.51 -8.54 9.95
N VAL A 233 17.64 -9.49 9.61
CA VAL A 233 17.19 -9.72 8.23
C VAL A 233 15.70 -9.49 8.16
N TRP A 234 15.29 -8.72 7.17
CA TRP A 234 13.90 -8.51 6.84
C TRP A 234 13.60 -9.10 5.46
N VAL A 235 12.57 -9.92 5.38
CA VAL A 235 12.08 -10.50 4.13
C VAL A 235 10.70 -9.92 3.84
N GLY A 236 10.50 -9.44 2.63
CA GLY A 236 9.23 -8.89 2.20
C GLY A 236 8.85 -9.32 0.81
N ALA A 237 7.54 -9.44 0.59
CA ALA A 237 6.96 -9.67 -0.71
C ALA A 237 5.72 -8.79 -0.88
N PHE A 238 5.44 -8.37 -2.11
CA PHE A 238 4.19 -7.73 -2.45
C PHE A 238 3.65 -8.27 -3.77
N ALA A 239 2.33 -8.23 -3.89
CA ALA A 239 1.62 -8.45 -5.13
C ALA A 239 0.52 -7.40 -5.28
N ARG A 240 0.28 -6.96 -6.50
CA ARG A 240 -0.82 -6.07 -6.83
C ARG A 240 -1.48 -6.53 -8.12
N TYR A 241 -2.81 -6.52 -8.11
CA TYR A 241 -3.67 -6.72 -9.26
C TYR A 241 -4.40 -5.42 -9.57
N ASP A 242 -4.43 -5.04 -10.83
CA ASP A 242 -5.20 -3.90 -11.33
C ASP A 242 -6.21 -4.36 -12.38
N ASN A 243 -7.41 -3.79 -12.30
CA ASN A 243 -8.46 -3.95 -13.28
C ASN A 243 -8.76 -2.58 -13.91
N LEU A 244 -8.55 -2.47 -15.21
CA LEU A 244 -8.78 -1.28 -16.02
C LEU A 244 -10.06 -1.36 -16.87
N SER A 245 -10.87 -2.39 -16.69
CA SER A 245 -12.15 -2.50 -17.39
C SER A 245 -13.03 -1.31 -17.04
N ARG A 246 -13.69 -0.73 -18.04
CA ARG A 246 -14.58 0.43 -17.90
C ARG A 246 -13.89 1.71 -17.38
N THR A 247 -12.57 1.82 -17.51
CA THR A 247 -11.88 3.10 -17.20
C THR A 247 -12.27 4.17 -18.22
N ALA A 248 -12.09 5.44 -17.86
CA ALA A 248 -12.32 6.59 -18.73
C ALA A 248 -11.39 6.62 -19.98
N PHE A 249 -10.47 5.67 -20.07
CA PHE A 249 -9.51 5.50 -21.15
C PHE A 249 -9.41 4.04 -21.64
N HIS A 250 -10.43 3.20 -21.37
CA HIS A 250 -10.39 1.77 -21.70
C HIS A 250 -10.24 1.49 -23.20
N ASP A 251 -10.71 2.39 -24.07
CA ASP A 251 -10.61 2.29 -25.52
C ASP A 251 -9.30 2.85 -26.08
N SER A 252 -8.40 3.36 -25.25
CA SER A 252 -7.09 3.83 -25.71
C SER A 252 -6.31 2.69 -26.37
N PRO A 253 -5.71 2.89 -27.56
CA PRO A 253 -4.88 1.90 -28.19
C PRO A 253 -3.61 1.57 -27.40
N LEU A 254 -3.30 2.35 -26.35
CA LEU A 254 -2.22 2.10 -25.40
C LEU A 254 -2.65 1.14 -24.27
N VAL A 255 -3.95 0.86 -24.09
CA VAL A 255 -4.43 -0.15 -23.15
C VAL A 255 -4.45 -1.50 -23.83
N ARG A 256 -3.37 -2.24 -23.68
CA ARG A 256 -3.17 -3.56 -24.33
C ARG A 256 -3.74 -4.69 -23.48
N THR A 257 -3.89 -4.49 -22.20
CA THR A 257 -4.56 -5.42 -21.28
C THR A 257 -5.37 -4.67 -20.24
N HIS A 258 -6.57 -5.17 -19.95
CA HIS A 258 -7.43 -4.61 -18.92
C HIS A 258 -7.18 -5.20 -17.54
N HIS A 259 -6.40 -6.26 -17.46
CA HIS A 259 -6.08 -6.96 -16.22
C HIS A 259 -4.61 -7.28 -16.19
N TYR A 260 -3.94 -6.88 -15.14
CA TYR A 260 -2.54 -7.23 -14.95
C TYR A 260 -2.17 -7.38 -13.48
N THR A 261 -1.09 -8.09 -13.22
CA THR A 261 -0.50 -8.23 -11.91
C THR A 261 0.90 -7.63 -11.92
N MET A 262 1.36 -7.14 -10.78
CA MET A 262 2.76 -6.84 -10.54
C MET A 262 3.14 -7.31 -9.15
N GLY A 263 4.44 -7.52 -8.91
CA GLY A 263 4.90 -7.97 -7.63
C GLY A 263 6.40 -7.96 -7.50
N GLY A 264 6.85 -8.24 -6.30
CA GLY A 264 8.28 -8.32 -6.02
C GLY A 264 8.55 -8.94 -4.66
N VAL A 265 9.81 -9.30 -4.48
CA VAL A 265 10.36 -9.82 -3.22
C VAL A 265 11.64 -9.07 -2.90
N ALA A 266 11.94 -8.92 -1.61
CA ALA A 266 13.17 -8.30 -1.16
C ALA A 266 13.70 -9.03 0.08
N LEU A 267 15.03 -9.14 0.15
CA LEU A 267 15.78 -9.59 1.31
C LEU A 267 16.68 -8.44 1.75
N ILE A 268 16.48 -7.92 2.95
CA ILE A 268 17.15 -6.71 3.42
C ILE A 268 17.90 -7.02 4.71
N TRP A 269 19.16 -6.64 4.76
CA TRP A 269 19.94 -6.61 6.01
C TRP A 269 19.76 -5.27 6.69
N VAL A 270 19.36 -5.29 7.96
CA VAL A 270 19.32 -4.11 8.82
C VAL A 270 20.77 -3.79 9.22
N LEU A 271 21.28 -2.69 8.71
CA LEU A 271 22.68 -2.26 8.87
C LEU A 271 22.85 -1.36 10.09
N GLY A 272 21.79 -0.69 10.52
CA GLY A 272 21.82 0.17 11.69
C GLY A 272 20.42 0.43 12.24
N GLU A 273 20.35 0.68 13.54
CA GLU A 273 19.15 1.06 14.26
C GLU A 273 19.47 2.03 15.39
N SER A 274 18.50 2.85 15.81
CA SER A 274 18.68 3.76 16.95
C SER A 274 18.76 3.02 18.28
N ALA A 275 19.56 3.54 19.20
CA ALA A 275 19.50 3.14 20.60
C ALA A 275 18.20 3.60 21.28
N GLU A 276 17.67 4.74 20.83
CA GLU A 276 16.39 5.26 21.28
C GLU A 276 15.27 4.36 20.81
N ARG A 277 14.39 3.97 21.73
CA ARG A 277 13.23 3.13 21.46
C ARG A 277 11.94 3.93 21.65
N VAL A 278 10.94 3.63 20.85
CA VAL A 278 9.63 4.26 20.90
C VAL A 278 8.55 3.19 20.98
N ASN A 279 7.50 3.48 21.74
CA ASN A 279 6.32 2.63 21.78
C ASN A 279 5.57 2.74 20.46
N VAL A 280 5.27 1.62 19.85
CA VAL A 280 4.47 1.57 18.62
C VAL A 280 3.10 1.01 18.98
N GLU A 281 2.11 1.89 18.89
CA GLU A 281 0.69 1.53 19.00
C GLU A 281 0.20 0.70 17.81
#